data_cdce66b44ec2b019561ad543c5262654
#
_entry.id   cdce66b44ec2b019561ad543c5262654
#
_cell.length_a   1.000
_cell.length_b   1.000
_cell.length_c   1.000
_cell.angle_alpha   90.00
_cell.angle_beta   90.00
_cell.angle_gamma   90.00
#
_symmetry.space_group_name_H-M   'P 1'
#
loop_
_entity.id
_entity.type
_entity.pdbx_description
1 polymer ?
#
loop_
_entity_poly.entity_id
_entity_poly.type
_entity_poly.pdbx_seq_one_letter_code
_entity_poly.pdbx_strand_id
1 'polypeptide(L)'
;ASGRFYYTHSDNSLNVFTDGTQRLKIDGDGLKFNSDTAAANALDDYEEGSGNSSQIDVKVGGTASSVSGVGYKYTKIGNIVHFQFEFRLTNLNGASSGTFSVGLPFTAVNGGYSAGALRIYNGAVDGNEFIAVDSNANILYLTRRVNNSGTANVTASNNAYYFGQLTYTTN
;
A
#
# COMPACT_ATOMS: atom_id res chain seq x y z
N ALA A 1 5.86 4.79 43.78
CA ALA A 1 5.46 4.62 42.38
C ALA A 1 4.45 3.50 42.32
N SER A 2 3.29 3.75 41.75
CA SER A 2 2.24 2.75 41.62
C SER A 2 1.74 2.69 40.19
N GLY A 3 1.75 1.51 39.60
CA GLY A 3 1.02 1.24 38.40
C GLY A 3 -0.48 1.34 38.66
N ARG A 4 -1.23 1.91 37.74
CA ARG A 4 -2.68 1.99 37.81
C ARG A 4 -3.29 1.60 36.48
N PHE A 5 -4.39 0.87 36.57
CA PHE A 5 -5.25 0.51 35.46
C PHE A 5 -6.67 0.84 35.88
N TYR A 6 -7.33 1.77 35.19
CA TYR A 6 -8.67 2.18 35.56
C TYR A 6 -9.46 2.76 34.38
N TYR A 7 -10.75 2.66 34.49
CA TYR A 7 -11.70 3.25 33.56
C TYR A 7 -12.24 4.58 34.12
N THR A 8 -12.28 5.62 33.29
CA THR A 8 -12.83 6.92 33.61
C THR A 8 -14.18 7.09 32.91
N HIS A 9 -15.26 7.18 33.70
CA HIS A 9 -16.61 7.33 33.16
C HIS A 9 -16.89 8.67 32.53
N SER A 10 -16.23 9.74 33.00
CA SER A 10 -16.50 11.11 32.53
C SER A 10 -16.11 11.36 31.09
N ASP A 11 -15.10 10.68 30.58
CA ASP A 11 -14.60 10.78 29.21
C ASP A 11 -14.56 9.41 28.48
N ASN A 12 -15.19 8.40 29.10
CA ASN A 12 -15.31 7.05 28.55
C ASN A 12 -13.97 6.45 28.11
N SER A 13 -12.94 6.55 28.99
CA SER A 13 -11.61 6.11 28.66
C SER A 13 -11.07 5.04 29.59
N LEU A 14 -10.26 4.13 29.01
CA LEU A 14 -9.43 3.17 29.73
C LEU A 14 -7.98 3.68 29.82
N ASN A 15 -7.43 3.69 31.04
CA ASN A 15 -6.16 4.34 31.32
C ASN A 15 -5.16 3.41 32.00
N VAL A 16 -3.92 3.40 31.53
CA VAL A 16 -2.80 2.68 32.12
C VAL A 16 -1.69 3.64 32.53
N PHE A 17 -1.28 3.58 33.80
CA PHE A 17 -0.21 4.39 34.35
C PHE A 17 0.93 3.52 34.87
N THR A 18 2.15 3.98 34.68
CA THR A 18 3.34 3.48 35.34
C THR A 18 4.11 4.67 35.88
N ASP A 19 4.57 4.54 37.14
CA ASP A 19 5.34 5.59 37.82
C ASP A 19 4.67 6.98 37.80
N GLY A 20 3.33 6.97 38.01
CA GLY A 20 2.54 8.21 38.03
C GLY A 20 2.27 8.82 36.64
N THR A 21 2.87 8.30 35.60
CA THR A 21 2.73 8.79 34.22
C THR A 21 1.75 7.91 33.41
N GLN A 22 0.82 8.52 32.71
CA GLN A 22 -0.07 7.81 31.77
C GLN A 22 0.77 7.28 30.60
N ARG A 23 0.68 5.98 30.34
CA ARG A 23 1.39 5.32 29.24
C ARG A 23 0.49 4.95 28.08
N LEU A 24 -0.76 4.57 28.41
CA LEU A 24 -1.77 4.24 27.41
C LEU A 24 -3.10 4.87 27.81
N LYS A 25 -3.83 5.33 26.82
CA LYS A 25 -5.24 5.69 26.91
C LYS A 25 -5.97 5.11 25.71
N ILE A 26 -7.12 4.48 25.95
CA ILE A 26 -8.06 4.08 24.91
C ILE A 26 -9.33 4.89 25.14
N ASP A 27 -9.76 5.65 24.17
CA ASP A 27 -10.97 6.45 24.19
C ASP A 27 -11.71 6.41 22.84
N GLY A 28 -12.66 7.33 22.61
CA GLY A 28 -13.41 7.39 21.36
C GLY A 28 -12.59 7.69 20.11
N ASP A 29 -11.37 8.22 20.28
CA ASP A 29 -10.46 8.50 19.17
C ASP A 29 -9.53 7.33 18.85
N GLY A 30 -9.42 6.32 19.74
CA GLY A 30 -8.53 5.17 19.57
C GLY A 30 -7.49 5.00 20.69
N LEU A 31 -6.36 4.38 20.37
CA LEU A 31 -5.27 4.12 21.30
C LEU A 31 -4.22 5.26 21.27
N LYS A 32 -4.00 5.89 22.41
CA LYS A 32 -3.05 6.99 22.59
C LYS A 32 -1.91 6.58 23.52
N PHE A 33 -0.72 7.14 23.31
CA PHE A 33 0.50 6.85 24.06
C PHE A 33 1.03 8.09 24.79
N ASN A 34 1.67 7.88 25.95
CA ASN A 34 2.44 8.89 26.68
C ASN A 34 1.67 10.20 26.96
N SER A 35 0.44 10.10 27.44
CA SER A 35 -0.41 11.25 27.76
C SER A 35 -0.78 12.14 26.55
N ASP A 36 -0.70 11.61 25.34
CA ASP A 36 -1.17 12.34 24.17
C ASP A 36 -2.68 12.54 24.25
N THR A 37 -3.13 13.73 23.93
CA THR A 37 -4.57 14.11 23.94
C THR A 37 -5.12 14.41 22.56
N ALA A 38 -4.25 14.49 21.53
CA ALA A 38 -4.69 14.82 20.17
C ALA A 38 -5.31 13.59 19.50
N ALA A 39 -6.54 13.74 18.97
CA ALA A 39 -7.20 12.70 18.19
C ALA A 39 -6.38 12.29 16.95
N ALA A 40 -5.72 13.25 16.29
CA ALA A 40 -4.92 13.00 15.11
C ALA A 40 -3.67 12.09 15.34
N ASN A 41 -3.28 11.88 16.60
CA ASN A 41 -2.17 11.02 16.97
C ASN A 41 -2.63 9.64 17.49
N ALA A 42 -3.94 9.42 17.60
CA ALA A 42 -4.47 8.13 18.04
C ALA A 42 -4.23 7.06 16.98
N LEU A 43 -3.90 5.84 17.44
CA LEU A 43 -3.92 4.67 16.58
C LEU A 43 -5.34 4.12 16.55
N ASP A 44 -6.10 4.50 15.55
CA ASP A 44 -7.53 4.17 15.38
C ASP A 44 -7.81 3.39 14.10
N ASP A 45 -6.84 3.27 13.21
CA ASP A 45 -7.00 2.73 11.87
C ASP A 45 -5.86 1.73 11.54
N TYR A 46 -5.97 0.54 12.11
CA TYR A 46 -5.16 -0.61 11.73
C TYR A 46 -6.01 -1.59 10.92
N GLU A 47 -5.58 -1.84 9.70
CA GLU A 47 -6.29 -2.74 8.79
C GLU A 47 -5.30 -3.63 8.03
N GLU A 48 -5.63 -4.90 7.91
CA GLU A 48 -4.94 -5.86 7.04
C GLU A 48 -5.91 -6.43 6.02
N GLY A 49 -5.43 -6.63 4.83
CA GLY A 49 -6.23 -7.26 3.79
C GLY A 49 -5.40 -8.01 2.77
N SER A 50 -6.08 -8.90 2.09
CA SER A 50 -5.49 -9.68 1.00
C SER A 50 -6.54 -10.04 -0.04
N GLY A 51 -6.09 -10.26 -1.25
CA GLY A 51 -6.92 -10.78 -2.33
C GLY A 51 -6.12 -11.73 -3.22
N ASN A 52 -6.83 -12.60 -3.91
CA ASN A 52 -6.21 -13.48 -4.91
C ASN A 52 -5.97 -12.76 -6.24
N SER A 53 -5.31 -13.42 -7.19
CA SER A 53 -4.97 -12.83 -8.48
C SER A 53 -6.19 -12.39 -9.32
N SER A 54 -7.36 -12.98 -9.11
CA SER A 54 -8.57 -12.54 -9.83
C SER A 54 -9.17 -11.23 -9.29
N GLN A 55 -8.72 -10.78 -8.11
CA GLN A 55 -9.16 -9.54 -7.46
C GLN A 55 -8.18 -8.39 -7.67
N ILE A 56 -7.01 -8.66 -8.27
CA ILE A 56 -6.04 -7.63 -8.61
C ILE A 56 -6.38 -7.04 -9.99
N ASP A 57 -6.56 -5.71 -10.06
CA ASP A 57 -6.86 -5.02 -11.31
C ASP A 57 -5.56 -4.72 -12.06
N VAL A 58 -5.26 -5.52 -13.08
CA VAL A 58 -4.04 -5.37 -13.90
C VAL A 58 -4.42 -4.94 -15.31
N LYS A 59 -3.84 -3.83 -15.77
CA LYS A 59 -4.11 -3.28 -17.11
C LYS A 59 -2.84 -2.96 -17.87
N VAL A 60 -2.88 -3.18 -19.19
CA VAL A 60 -1.88 -2.71 -20.15
C VAL A 60 -2.56 -1.84 -21.19
N GLY A 61 -2.10 -0.60 -21.38
CA GLY A 61 -2.71 0.36 -22.28
C GLY A 61 -4.20 0.63 -21.99
N GLY A 62 -4.61 0.55 -20.71
CA GLY A 62 -6.00 0.68 -20.30
C GLY A 62 -6.86 -0.59 -20.46
N THR A 63 -6.36 -1.62 -21.14
CA THR A 63 -7.06 -2.90 -21.34
C THR A 63 -6.78 -3.85 -20.18
N ALA A 64 -7.85 -4.40 -19.59
CA ALA A 64 -7.75 -5.39 -18.52
C ALA A 64 -7.05 -6.66 -19.03
N SER A 65 -6.02 -7.08 -18.31
CA SER A 65 -5.22 -8.26 -18.63
C SER A 65 -5.65 -9.46 -17.79
N SER A 66 -5.48 -10.67 -18.31
CA SER A 66 -5.73 -11.89 -17.54
C SER A 66 -4.50 -12.23 -16.71
N VAL A 67 -4.70 -12.50 -15.43
CA VAL A 67 -3.65 -12.86 -14.50
C VAL A 67 -3.98 -14.13 -13.71
N SER A 68 -2.95 -14.78 -13.18
CA SER A 68 -3.05 -15.92 -12.26
C SER A 68 -1.95 -15.82 -11.20
N GLY A 69 -2.01 -16.65 -10.17
CA GLY A 69 -0.99 -16.69 -9.11
C GLY A 69 -1.52 -16.18 -7.77
N VAL A 70 -0.64 -15.56 -6.97
CA VAL A 70 -0.91 -15.33 -5.53
C VAL A 70 -1.92 -14.21 -5.27
N GLY A 71 -1.75 -13.04 -5.87
CA GLY A 71 -2.62 -11.89 -5.62
C GLY A 71 -1.92 -10.76 -4.86
N TYR A 72 -2.56 -10.21 -3.83
CA TYR A 72 -2.01 -9.09 -3.07
C TYR A 72 -2.24 -9.20 -1.57
N LYS A 73 -1.46 -8.44 -0.82
CA LYS A 73 -1.61 -8.19 0.62
C LYS A 73 -1.34 -6.71 0.92
N TYR A 74 -1.99 -6.21 1.95
CA TYR A 74 -1.67 -4.89 2.48
C TYR A 74 -1.80 -4.84 4.00
N THR A 75 -1.08 -3.91 4.60
CA THR A 75 -1.26 -3.45 5.97
C THR A 75 -1.39 -1.93 5.93
N LYS A 76 -2.45 -1.40 6.54
CA LYS A 76 -2.70 0.03 6.69
C LYS A 76 -2.59 0.39 8.18
N ILE A 77 -1.85 1.46 8.48
CA ILE A 77 -1.73 2.03 9.83
C ILE A 77 -1.91 3.54 9.70
N GLY A 78 -3.01 4.05 10.20
CA GLY A 78 -3.39 5.43 9.94
C GLY A 78 -3.47 5.69 8.43
N ASN A 79 -2.73 6.65 7.92
CA ASN A 79 -2.69 6.97 6.50
C ASN A 79 -1.57 6.28 5.71
N ILE A 80 -0.82 5.37 6.34
CA ILE A 80 0.29 4.65 5.69
C ILE A 80 -0.19 3.27 5.24
N VAL A 81 0.00 2.94 3.97
CA VAL A 81 -0.32 1.64 3.39
C VAL A 81 0.97 0.99 2.91
N HIS A 82 1.28 -0.19 3.44
CA HIS A 82 2.27 -1.09 2.86
C HIS A 82 1.53 -2.08 1.97
N PHE A 83 1.84 -2.10 0.68
CA PHE A 83 1.18 -2.93 -0.33
C PHE A 83 2.18 -3.85 -1.01
N GLN A 84 1.81 -5.12 -1.15
CA GLN A 84 2.57 -6.16 -1.84
C GLN A 84 1.67 -6.88 -2.83
N PHE A 85 2.21 -7.22 -4.00
CA PHE A 85 1.49 -8.03 -4.98
C PHE A 85 2.40 -9.04 -5.66
N GLU A 86 1.77 -10.12 -6.12
CA GLU A 86 2.39 -11.15 -6.95
C GLU A 86 1.35 -11.67 -7.94
N PHE A 87 1.65 -11.65 -9.21
CA PHE A 87 0.84 -12.28 -10.24
C PHE A 87 1.68 -12.77 -11.42
N ARG A 88 1.14 -13.75 -12.14
CA ARG A 88 1.59 -14.14 -13.48
C ARG A 88 0.66 -13.53 -14.50
N LEU A 89 1.20 -12.77 -15.45
CA LEU A 89 0.44 -12.28 -16.60
C LEU A 89 0.20 -13.42 -17.58
N THR A 90 -1.03 -13.82 -17.80
CA THR A 90 -1.36 -14.96 -18.66
C THR A 90 -1.83 -14.55 -20.04
N ASN A 91 -2.49 -13.39 -20.16
CA ASN A 91 -2.94 -12.87 -21.45
C ASN A 91 -3.07 -11.34 -21.39
N LEU A 92 -2.55 -10.69 -22.41
CA LEU A 92 -2.65 -9.23 -22.60
C LEU A 92 -4.04 -8.80 -23.15
N ASN A 93 -4.89 -9.75 -23.56
CA ASN A 93 -6.22 -9.50 -24.10
C ASN A 93 -6.24 -8.49 -25.26
N GLY A 94 -5.23 -8.58 -26.15
CA GLY A 94 -5.09 -7.70 -27.31
C GLY A 94 -4.32 -6.41 -27.07
N ALA A 95 -3.96 -6.08 -25.83
CA ALA A 95 -3.07 -4.95 -25.56
C ALA A 95 -1.64 -5.25 -26.05
N SER A 96 -1.05 -4.34 -26.81
CA SER A 96 0.30 -4.51 -27.37
C SER A 96 1.33 -3.57 -26.74
N SER A 97 0.88 -2.47 -26.17
CA SER A 97 1.74 -1.43 -25.60
C SER A 97 0.94 -0.49 -24.69
N GLY A 98 1.62 0.42 -24.01
CA GLY A 98 1.01 1.44 -23.18
C GLY A 98 1.36 1.29 -21.71
N THR A 99 0.65 2.03 -20.88
CA THR A 99 0.86 2.03 -19.43
C THR A 99 0.55 0.67 -18.84
N PHE A 100 1.50 0.11 -18.09
CA PHE A 100 1.29 -1.11 -17.33
C PHE A 100 0.97 -0.73 -15.89
N SER A 101 -0.24 -1.03 -15.43
CA SER A 101 -0.75 -0.60 -14.13
C SER A 101 -1.35 -1.73 -13.32
N VAL A 102 -1.36 -1.55 -12.01
CA VAL A 102 -1.98 -2.44 -11.02
C VAL A 102 -2.83 -1.59 -10.08
N GLY A 103 -4.03 -2.03 -9.77
CA GLY A 103 -4.95 -1.35 -8.85
C GLY A 103 -4.40 -1.32 -7.42
N LEU A 104 -4.60 -0.20 -6.73
CA LEU A 104 -4.28 -0.03 -5.31
C LEU A 104 -5.50 -0.36 -4.45
N PRO A 105 -5.30 -0.89 -3.22
CA PRO A 105 -6.40 -1.11 -2.28
C PRO A 105 -7.03 0.20 -1.79
N PHE A 106 -6.25 1.29 -1.73
CA PHE A 106 -6.70 2.64 -1.34
C PHE A 106 -6.13 3.68 -2.28
N THR A 107 -6.89 4.75 -2.51
CA THR A 107 -6.42 5.88 -3.33
C THR A 107 -5.28 6.62 -2.62
N ALA A 108 -4.20 6.88 -3.33
CA ALA A 108 -3.09 7.67 -2.81
C ALA A 108 -3.51 9.13 -2.55
N VAL A 109 -3.00 9.70 -1.46
CA VAL A 109 -3.30 11.10 -1.10
C VAL A 109 -2.81 12.09 -2.16
N ASN A 110 -3.46 13.24 -2.25
CA ASN A 110 -2.98 14.33 -3.09
C ASN A 110 -1.56 14.79 -2.67
N GLY A 111 -0.61 14.78 -3.60
CA GLY A 111 0.81 15.02 -3.32
C GLY A 111 1.59 13.79 -2.85
N GLY A 112 0.94 12.63 -2.69
CA GLY A 112 1.54 11.39 -2.23
C GLY A 112 2.23 10.58 -3.33
N TYR A 113 3.32 11.10 -3.88
CA TYR A 113 4.16 10.34 -4.82
C TYR A 113 4.99 9.29 -4.08
N SER A 114 4.98 8.07 -4.56
CA SER A 114 5.72 6.96 -3.96
C SER A 114 6.37 6.08 -5.03
N ALA A 115 7.47 5.45 -4.68
CA ALA A 115 8.12 4.46 -5.51
C ALA A 115 8.47 3.21 -4.69
N GLY A 116 8.55 2.06 -5.36
CA GLY A 116 8.81 0.80 -4.71
C GLY A 116 9.60 -0.17 -5.58
N ALA A 117 9.92 -1.33 -5.01
CA ALA A 117 10.67 -2.37 -5.69
C ALA A 117 9.78 -3.19 -6.62
N LEU A 118 10.32 -3.54 -7.79
CA LEU A 118 9.71 -4.45 -8.76
C LEU A 118 10.72 -5.56 -9.11
N ARG A 119 10.25 -6.80 -9.05
CA ARG A 119 10.94 -7.97 -9.59
C ARG A 119 10.11 -8.55 -10.72
N ILE A 120 10.76 -8.83 -11.84
CA ILE A 120 10.16 -9.53 -12.97
C ILE A 120 10.89 -10.85 -13.16
N TYR A 121 10.15 -11.94 -13.34
CA TYR A 121 10.70 -13.25 -13.65
C TYR A 121 10.06 -13.77 -14.95
N ASN A 122 10.88 -14.30 -15.83
CA ASN A 122 10.49 -14.78 -17.16
C ASN A 122 9.84 -13.70 -18.04
N GLY A 123 10.29 -12.44 -17.90
CA GLY A 123 9.84 -11.29 -18.69
C GLY A 123 11.02 -10.46 -19.21
N ALA A 124 10.72 -9.50 -20.05
CA ALA A 124 11.73 -8.56 -20.54
C ALA A 124 12.12 -7.58 -19.42
N VAL A 125 13.40 -7.54 -19.10
CA VAL A 125 13.96 -6.62 -18.10
C VAL A 125 15.23 -5.96 -18.64
N ASP A 126 15.49 -4.72 -18.26
CA ASP A 126 16.75 -4.02 -18.52
C ASP A 126 17.51 -3.62 -17.24
N GLY A 127 16.97 -4.01 -16.07
CA GLY A 127 17.58 -3.80 -14.75
C GLY A 127 17.25 -2.44 -14.10
N ASN A 128 16.37 -1.67 -14.70
CA ASN A 128 15.97 -0.33 -14.22
C ASN A 128 14.46 -0.24 -13.90
N GLU A 129 13.81 -1.38 -13.69
CA GLU A 129 12.37 -1.45 -13.43
C GLU A 129 12.07 -1.10 -11.97
N PHE A 130 10.99 -0.37 -11.77
CA PHE A 130 10.44 -0.02 -10.47
C PHE A 130 8.92 0.18 -10.56
N ILE A 131 8.26 0.31 -9.43
CA ILE A 131 6.84 0.70 -9.35
C ILE A 131 6.74 2.13 -8.85
N ALA A 132 5.77 2.86 -9.35
CA ALA A 132 5.49 4.23 -8.95
C ALA A 132 4.00 4.44 -8.73
N VAL A 133 3.66 5.28 -7.77
CA VAL A 133 2.30 5.79 -7.52
C VAL A 133 2.33 7.30 -7.69
N ASP A 134 1.43 7.79 -8.51
CA ASP A 134 1.23 9.22 -8.67
C ASP A 134 0.25 9.77 -7.63
N SER A 135 0.28 11.07 -7.45
CA SER A 135 -0.63 11.80 -6.57
C SER A 135 -2.10 11.55 -6.95
N ASN A 136 -2.93 11.32 -5.93
CA ASN A 136 -4.37 11.12 -6.08
C ASN A 136 -4.76 9.96 -7.01
N ALA A 137 -3.89 8.95 -7.12
CA ALA A 137 -4.10 7.78 -7.98
C ALA A 137 -4.66 6.58 -7.20
N ASN A 138 -5.49 5.81 -7.84
CA ASN A 138 -5.96 4.49 -7.35
C ASN A 138 -5.26 3.32 -8.06
N ILE A 139 -4.19 3.60 -8.76
CA ILE A 139 -3.35 2.64 -9.47
C ILE A 139 -1.88 2.95 -9.22
N LEU A 140 -1.05 1.94 -9.28
CA LEU A 140 0.39 2.06 -9.44
C LEU A 140 0.80 1.73 -10.87
N TYR A 141 1.96 2.23 -11.27
CA TYR A 141 2.54 2.00 -12.59
C TYR A 141 3.78 1.13 -12.48
N LEU A 142 3.90 0.15 -13.37
CA LEU A 142 5.14 -0.57 -13.59
C LEU A 142 5.97 0.20 -14.61
N THR A 143 7.03 0.82 -14.15
CA THR A 143 7.86 1.75 -14.92
C THR A 143 9.31 1.30 -14.92
N ARG A 144 10.11 1.85 -15.81
CA ARG A 144 11.57 1.71 -15.86
C ARG A 144 12.23 3.05 -16.12
N ARG A 145 13.42 3.20 -15.60
CA ARG A 145 14.25 4.38 -15.91
C ARG A 145 14.88 4.22 -17.28
N VAL A 146 14.82 5.26 -18.10
CA VAL A 146 15.48 5.32 -19.40
C VAL A 146 16.60 6.35 -19.32
N ASN A 147 17.80 5.97 -19.76
CA ASN A 147 18.96 6.85 -19.75
C ASN A 147 18.65 8.18 -20.46
N ASN A 148 18.81 9.30 -19.75
CA ASN A 148 18.62 10.68 -20.22
C ASN A 148 17.21 11.06 -20.72
N SER A 149 16.17 10.23 -20.48
CA SER A 149 14.82 10.46 -21.02
C SER A 149 13.70 10.31 -19.98
N GLY A 150 14.01 10.24 -18.69
CA GLY A 150 13.00 10.08 -17.64
C GLY A 150 12.54 8.63 -17.46
N THR A 151 11.23 8.37 -17.45
CA THR A 151 10.64 7.05 -17.25
C THR A 151 9.89 6.57 -18.49
N ALA A 152 9.85 5.26 -18.68
CA ALA A 152 9.05 4.58 -19.68
C ALA A 152 8.28 3.44 -19.03
N ASN A 153 7.27 2.91 -19.69
CA ASN A 153 6.54 1.75 -19.23
C ASN A 153 7.41 0.48 -19.29
N VAL A 154 7.25 -0.41 -18.31
CA VAL A 154 7.76 -1.78 -18.38
C VAL A 154 7.05 -2.50 -19.53
N THR A 155 7.78 -3.25 -20.32
CA THR A 155 7.19 -4.09 -21.37
C THR A 155 6.47 -5.27 -20.74
N ALA A 156 5.16 -5.31 -20.88
CA ALA A 156 4.36 -6.42 -20.41
C ALA A 156 4.63 -7.67 -21.26
N SER A 157 4.89 -8.80 -20.61
CA SER A 157 5.22 -10.07 -21.26
C SER A 157 4.29 -11.18 -20.81
N ASN A 158 3.66 -11.88 -21.75
CA ASN A 158 2.86 -13.06 -21.44
C ASN A 158 3.72 -14.13 -20.76
N ASN A 159 3.13 -14.79 -19.76
CA ASN A 159 3.77 -15.81 -18.93
C ASN A 159 4.89 -15.31 -18.00
N ALA A 160 5.11 -14.00 -17.91
CA ALA A 160 5.99 -13.40 -16.92
C ALA A 160 5.31 -13.27 -15.55
N TYR A 161 6.13 -13.33 -14.50
CA TYR A 161 5.71 -13.09 -13.12
C TYR A 161 6.18 -11.71 -12.68
N TYR A 162 5.33 -11.01 -11.96
CA TYR A 162 5.56 -9.68 -11.43
C TYR A 162 5.36 -9.69 -9.92
N PHE A 163 6.37 -9.24 -9.19
CA PHE A 163 6.39 -9.14 -7.74
C PHE A 163 6.70 -7.69 -7.38
N GLY A 164 5.83 -7.05 -6.67
CA GLY A 164 6.01 -5.66 -6.29
C GLY A 164 5.69 -5.40 -4.84
N GLN A 165 6.40 -4.41 -4.27
CA GLN A 165 6.07 -3.86 -2.96
C GLN A 165 6.37 -2.37 -2.90
N LEU A 166 5.52 -1.63 -2.22
CA LEU A 166 5.73 -0.21 -1.94
C LEU A 166 4.99 0.20 -0.67
N THR A 167 5.38 1.36 -0.16
CA THR A 167 4.63 2.07 0.88
C THR A 167 4.18 3.40 0.31
N TYR A 168 2.93 3.75 0.53
CA TYR A 168 2.35 5.02 0.10
C TYR A 168 1.39 5.57 1.16
N THR A 169 0.98 6.83 1.02
CA THR A 169 0.02 7.47 1.91
C THR A 169 -1.36 7.58 1.26
N THR A 170 -2.39 7.37 2.04
CA THR A 170 -3.80 7.52 1.68
C THR A 170 -4.48 8.60 2.55
N ASN A 171 -5.69 9.01 2.21
CA ASN A 171 -6.49 9.91 3.05
C ASN A 171 -7.05 9.16 4.26
#